data_e99ed81568b80ce24e598a2210f491f0
#
_entry.id   e99ed81568b80ce24e598a2210f491f0
#
_cell.length_a   1.000
_cell.length_b   1.000
_cell.length_c   1.000
_cell.angle_alpha   90.00
_cell.angle_beta   90.00
_cell.angle_gamma   90.00
#
_symmetry.space_group_name_H-M   'P 1'
#
loop_
_entity.id
_entity.type
_entity.pdbx_description
1 polymer ?
#
loop_
_entity_poly.entity_id
_entity_poly.type
_entity_poly.pdbx_seq_one_letter_code
_entity_poly.pdbx_strand_id
1 'polypeptide(L)'
;GGGQGMLMKVEPLATAIEDIASTGPRPHVIFFTPCGTPFNQQVAERLSHEERILMVCGRYEGMDERAYEYADERLSIGDYVLTGGELPAMVVADSIVRLLPGALGDEMSNVDESFATQVGGGLLEYEQYTRPATFNGKSVPDVLLSGDHAKVDAWRRKNAIERTCRWRPDLIDTADLSPEETRFARELIERYHVIPSE
;
A
#
# COMPACT_ATOMS: atom_id res chain seq x y z
N GLY A 1 -28.07 -14.93 12.63
CA GLY A 1 -28.64 -14.72 13.95
C GLY A 1 -28.15 -15.76 14.94
N GLY A 2 -28.34 -15.47 16.20
CA GLY A 2 -28.03 -16.42 17.28
C GLY A 2 -26.74 -16.12 18.07
N GLY A 3 -25.92 -15.18 17.62
CA GLY A 3 -24.77 -14.64 18.35
C GLY A 3 -25.13 -13.41 19.20
N GLN A 4 -24.18 -12.92 20.00
CA GLN A 4 -24.29 -11.61 20.64
C GLN A 4 -24.10 -10.48 19.65
N GLY A 5 -24.81 -9.34 19.86
CA GLY A 5 -24.71 -8.15 19.02
C GLY A 5 -25.70 -8.13 17.86
N MET A 6 -25.51 -7.17 16.95
CA MET A 6 -26.36 -6.92 15.79
C MET A 6 -25.59 -7.16 14.51
N LEU A 7 -26.31 -7.52 13.45
CA LEU A 7 -25.81 -7.53 12.07
C LEU A 7 -26.57 -6.52 11.24
N MET A 8 -25.91 -5.89 10.28
CA MET A 8 -26.57 -5.08 9.26
C MET A 8 -27.41 -6.01 8.36
N LYS A 9 -28.66 -5.62 8.11
CA LYS A 9 -29.59 -6.40 7.29
C LYS A 9 -29.24 -6.31 5.80
N VAL A 10 -29.51 -7.39 5.08
CA VAL A 10 -29.24 -7.46 3.63
C VAL A 10 -30.09 -6.48 2.82
N GLU A 11 -31.41 -6.37 3.11
CA GLU A 11 -32.32 -5.56 2.29
C GLU A 11 -31.91 -4.07 2.22
N PRO A 12 -31.60 -3.35 3.32
CA PRO A 12 -31.16 -1.96 3.24
C PRO A 12 -29.85 -1.80 2.45
N LEU A 13 -28.90 -2.76 2.62
CA LEU A 13 -27.63 -2.73 1.89
C LEU A 13 -27.82 -2.95 0.40
N ALA A 14 -28.57 -3.98 0.02
CA ALA A 14 -28.90 -4.29 -1.37
C ALA A 14 -29.58 -3.11 -2.06
N THR A 15 -30.64 -2.55 -1.45
CA THR A 15 -31.37 -1.41 -1.99
C THR A 15 -30.46 -0.20 -2.18
N ALA A 16 -29.60 0.12 -1.20
CA ALA A 16 -28.68 1.25 -1.31
C ALA A 16 -27.64 1.06 -2.42
N ILE A 17 -27.10 -0.15 -2.57
CA ILE A 17 -26.14 -0.46 -3.65
C ILE A 17 -26.81 -0.36 -5.02
N GLU A 18 -28.00 -0.93 -5.18
CA GLU A 18 -28.77 -0.90 -6.42
C GLU A 18 -29.17 0.52 -6.81
N ASP A 19 -29.65 1.34 -5.85
CA ASP A 19 -30.00 2.74 -6.07
C ASP A 19 -28.78 3.53 -6.54
N ILE A 20 -27.63 3.39 -5.88
CA ILE A 20 -26.40 4.06 -6.27
C ILE A 20 -25.94 3.58 -7.66
N ALA A 21 -25.98 2.28 -7.93
CA ALA A 21 -25.57 1.72 -9.21
C ALA A 21 -26.45 2.22 -10.36
N SER A 22 -27.72 2.55 -10.12
CA SER A 22 -28.66 3.07 -11.13
C SER A 22 -28.38 4.51 -11.56
N THR A 23 -27.56 5.28 -10.81
CA THR A 23 -27.34 6.73 -11.01
C THR A 23 -26.19 7.08 -11.94
N GLY A 24 -25.60 6.12 -12.68
CA GLY A 24 -24.47 6.36 -13.59
C GLY A 24 -23.78 5.07 -14.00
N PRO A 25 -22.48 5.13 -14.39
CA PRO A 25 -21.72 3.93 -14.68
C PRO A 25 -21.75 2.96 -13.50
N ARG A 26 -21.82 1.65 -13.78
CA ARG A 26 -21.82 0.64 -12.72
C ARG A 26 -20.57 0.78 -11.86
N PRO A 27 -20.69 0.98 -10.55
CA PRO A 27 -19.51 1.10 -9.70
C PRO A 27 -18.83 -0.26 -9.47
N HIS A 28 -17.52 -0.26 -9.26
CA HIS A 28 -16.80 -1.36 -8.66
C HIS A 28 -17.10 -1.38 -7.15
N VAL A 29 -17.80 -2.40 -6.67
CA VAL A 29 -18.33 -2.47 -5.29
C VAL A 29 -17.34 -3.19 -4.41
N ILE A 30 -16.82 -2.49 -3.39
CA ILE A 30 -15.83 -3.00 -2.44
C ILE A 30 -16.43 -3.11 -1.05
N PHE A 31 -16.30 -4.29 -0.43
CA PHE A 31 -16.63 -4.53 0.97
C PHE A 31 -15.36 -4.69 1.81
N PHE A 32 -15.34 -4.09 3.00
CA PHE A 32 -14.25 -4.27 3.94
C PHE A 32 -14.57 -5.37 4.94
N THR A 33 -13.71 -6.38 5.00
CA THR A 33 -13.91 -7.57 5.85
C THR A 33 -12.58 -8.25 6.17
N PRO A 34 -12.43 -8.89 7.35
CA PRO A 34 -11.24 -9.65 7.70
C PRO A 34 -10.92 -10.81 6.72
N CYS A 35 -11.94 -11.35 6.03
CA CYS A 35 -11.74 -12.40 5.03
C CYS A 35 -11.48 -11.89 3.61
N GLY A 36 -11.27 -10.58 3.45
CA GLY A 36 -10.93 -9.96 2.16
C GLY A 36 -9.47 -10.16 1.75
N THR A 37 -9.20 -9.91 0.48
CA THR A 37 -7.83 -9.86 -0.05
C THR A 37 -7.05 -8.74 0.65
N PRO A 38 -5.80 -8.96 1.09
CA PRO A 38 -4.98 -7.92 1.67
C PRO A 38 -4.77 -6.74 0.72
N PHE A 39 -5.10 -5.54 1.19
CA PHE A 39 -4.87 -4.31 0.46
C PHE A 39 -3.38 -3.96 0.46
N ASN A 40 -2.85 -3.61 -0.71
CA ASN A 40 -1.46 -3.18 -0.91
C ASN A 40 -1.38 -2.16 -2.06
N GLN A 41 -0.18 -1.67 -2.37
CA GLN A 41 0.05 -0.66 -3.41
C GLN A 41 -0.42 -1.13 -4.80
N GLN A 42 -0.22 -2.40 -5.16
CA GLN A 42 -0.66 -2.95 -6.44
C GLN A 42 -2.20 -2.91 -6.58
N VAL A 43 -2.91 -3.21 -5.48
CA VAL A 43 -4.37 -3.09 -5.44
C VAL A 43 -4.81 -1.64 -5.59
N ALA A 44 -4.12 -0.69 -4.92
CA ALA A 44 -4.40 0.73 -5.06
C ALA A 44 -4.18 1.22 -6.50
N GLU A 45 -3.06 0.84 -7.12
CA GLU A 45 -2.75 1.15 -8.53
C GLU A 45 -3.84 0.62 -9.47
N ARG A 46 -4.25 -0.64 -9.31
CA ARG A 46 -5.33 -1.23 -10.12
C ARG A 46 -6.65 -0.47 -9.93
N LEU A 47 -7.02 -0.18 -8.70
CA LEU A 47 -8.27 0.52 -8.38
C LEU A 47 -8.26 1.99 -8.83
N SER A 48 -7.10 2.63 -8.97
CA SER A 48 -7.00 4.00 -9.47
C SER A 48 -7.45 4.15 -10.94
N HIS A 49 -7.60 3.04 -11.67
CA HIS A 49 -8.12 3.02 -13.04
C HIS A 49 -9.62 2.80 -13.12
N GLU A 50 -10.30 2.52 -11.99
CA GLU A 50 -11.75 2.36 -11.97
C GLU A 50 -12.43 3.72 -12.12
N GLU A 51 -13.41 3.80 -13.03
CA GLU A 51 -14.17 5.02 -13.28
C GLU A 51 -15.00 5.44 -12.05
N ARG A 52 -15.53 4.44 -11.33
CA ARG A 52 -16.40 4.65 -10.17
C ARG A 52 -16.25 3.51 -9.17
N ILE A 53 -15.99 3.85 -7.92
CA ILE A 53 -15.87 2.90 -6.81
C ILE A 53 -16.96 3.18 -5.77
N LEU A 54 -17.63 2.12 -5.30
CA LEU A 54 -18.56 2.14 -4.18
C LEU A 54 -17.96 1.35 -3.01
N MET A 55 -17.61 2.04 -1.95
CA MET A 55 -17.06 1.44 -0.73
C MET A 55 -18.15 1.22 0.31
N VAL A 56 -18.43 -0.02 0.65
CA VAL A 56 -19.46 -0.40 1.63
C VAL A 56 -18.82 -0.56 3.01
N CYS A 57 -19.19 0.33 3.94
CA CYS A 57 -18.67 0.36 5.30
C CYS A 57 -19.60 -0.40 6.25
N GLY A 58 -19.16 -1.54 6.74
CA GLY A 58 -19.88 -2.33 7.74
C GLY A 58 -19.84 -1.71 9.12
N ARG A 59 -20.84 -2.06 9.93
CA ARG A 59 -20.98 -1.69 11.34
C ARG A 59 -21.41 -2.90 12.18
N TYR A 60 -21.44 -2.74 13.50
CA TYR A 60 -21.82 -3.77 14.47
C TYR A 60 -20.88 -4.99 14.41
N GLU A 61 -21.43 -6.18 14.58
CA GLU A 61 -20.66 -7.44 14.48
C GLU A 61 -20.46 -7.90 13.02
N GLY A 62 -20.95 -7.11 12.05
CA GLY A 62 -20.81 -7.38 10.63
C GLY A 62 -22.09 -7.18 9.85
N MET A 63 -22.13 -7.75 8.67
CA MET A 63 -23.24 -7.69 7.72
C MET A 63 -23.78 -9.09 7.45
N ASP A 64 -25.05 -9.18 7.05
CA ASP A 64 -25.62 -10.41 6.55
C ASP A 64 -24.78 -10.96 5.39
N GLU A 65 -24.43 -12.24 5.42
CA GLU A 65 -23.52 -12.86 4.45
C GLU A 65 -24.02 -12.71 3.01
N ARG A 66 -25.32 -12.64 2.79
CA ARG A 66 -25.94 -12.44 1.47
C ARG A 66 -25.65 -11.06 0.89
N ALA A 67 -25.30 -10.05 1.71
CA ALA A 67 -24.91 -8.74 1.22
C ALA A 67 -23.60 -8.78 0.42
N TYR A 68 -22.73 -9.73 0.71
CA TYR A 68 -21.47 -9.89 -0.03
C TYR A 68 -21.63 -10.43 -1.44
N GLU A 69 -22.83 -10.89 -1.83
CA GLU A 69 -23.13 -11.24 -3.23
C GLU A 69 -23.15 -10.01 -4.17
N TYR A 70 -23.29 -8.81 -3.60
CA TYR A 70 -23.21 -7.54 -4.31
C TYR A 70 -21.76 -7.02 -4.47
N ALA A 71 -20.78 -7.66 -3.84
CA ALA A 71 -19.40 -7.25 -3.89
C ALA A 71 -18.73 -7.71 -5.19
N ASP A 72 -18.05 -6.79 -5.87
CA ASP A 72 -17.07 -7.15 -6.90
C ASP A 72 -15.76 -7.57 -6.22
N GLU A 73 -15.46 -6.98 -5.06
CA GLU A 73 -14.25 -7.27 -4.31
C GLU A 73 -14.45 -7.15 -2.80
N ARG A 74 -13.72 -7.98 -2.05
CA ARG A 74 -13.62 -7.90 -0.59
C ARG A 74 -12.18 -7.57 -0.22
N LEU A 75 -11.95 -6.52 0.58
CA LEU A 75 -10.62 -6.08 0.98
C LEU A 75 -10.44 -6.13 2.50
N SER A 76 -9.23 -6.49 2.92
CA SER A 76 -8.74 -6.36 4.28
C SER A 76 -7.56 -5.39 4.32
N ILE A 77 -7.52 -4.48 5.29
CA ILE A 77 -6.38 -3.59 5.49
C ILE A 77 -5.38 -4.10 6.54
N GLY A 78 -5.58 -5.30 7.08
CA GLY A 78 -4.67 -5.94 8.03
C GLY A 78 -5.38 -6.87 9.01
N ASP A 79 -4.59 -7.64 9.75
CA ASP A 79 -5.04 -8.66 10.69
C ASP A 79 -5.39 -8.06 12.08
N TYR A 80 -6.36 -7.17 12.09
CA TYR A 80 -6.91 -6.55 13.31
C TYR A 80 -8.37 -6.15 13.09
N VAL A 81 -9.10 -5.96 14.18
CA VAL A 81 -10.53 -5.64 14.14
C VAL A 81 -10.74 -4.15 14.44
N LEU A 82 -11.56 -3.50 13.64
CA LEU A 82 -12.01 -2.12 13.82
C LEU A 82 -13.52 -2.06 14.13
N THR A 83 -13.97 -0.94 14.65
CA THR A 83 -15.39 -0.75 15.01
C THR A 83 -16.32 -0.54 13.80
N GLY A 84 -15.77 -0.36 12.61
CA GLY A 84 -16.53 -0.14 11.37
C GLY A 84 -15.63 -0.05 10.13
N GLY A 85 -16.25 0.01 8.96
CA GLY A 85 -15.56 0.04 7.67
C GLY A 85 -15.09 1.42 7.21
N GLU A 86 -15.37 2.49 7.95
CA GLU A 86 -15.07 3.86 7.52
C GLU A 86 -13.57 4.14 7.50
N LEU A 87 -12.81 3.70 8.51
CA LEU A 87 -11.36 3.85 8.52
C LEU A 87 -10.68 3.05 7.39
N PRO A 88 -11.01 1.78 7.14
CA PRO A 88 -10.57 1.09 5.94
C PRO A 88 -10.89 1.84 4.64
N ALA A 89 -12.11 2.35 4.50
CA ALA A 89 -12.51 3.13 3.33
C ALA A 89 -11.65 4.40 3.17
N MET A 90 -11.36 5.11 4.25
CA MET A 90 -10.48 6.29 4.21
C MET A 90 -9.05 5.93 3.80
N VAL A 91 -8.47 4.85 4.33
CA VAL A 91 -7.13 4.36 3.96
C VAL A 91 -7.08 4.02 2.47
N VAL A 92 -8.06 3.27 1.99
CA VAL A 92 -8.11 2.85 0.58
C VAL A 92 -8.36 4.05 -0.33
N ALA A 93 -9.28 4.96 0.03
CA ALA A 93 -9.58 6.16 -0.74
C ALA A 93 -8.35 7.08 -0.85
N ASP A 94 -7.63 7.34 0.24
CA ASP A 94 -6.42 8.16 0.24
C ASP A 94 -5.33 7.52 -0.66
N SER A 95 -5.11 6.21 -0.49
CA SER A 95 -4.13 5.47 -1.30
C SER A 95 -4.44 5.50 -2.81
N ILE A 96 -5.71 5.49 -3.19
CA ILE A 96 -6.15 5.56 -4.60
C ILE A 96 -6.07 6.99 -5.12
N VAL A 97 -6.63 7.96 -4.38
CA VAL A 97 -6.76 9.35 -4.84
C VAL A 97 -5.40 9.99 -5.11
N ARG A 98 -4.40 9.72 -4.26
CA ARG A 98 -3.04 10.24 -4.48
C ARG A 98 -2.35 9.72 -5.74
N LEU A 99 -2.84 8.63 -6.34
CA LEU A 99 -2.35 8.07 -7.61
C LEU A 99 -3.00 8.73 -8.84
N LEU A 100 -4.08 9.47 -8.65
CA LEU A 100 -4.78 10.11 -9.76
C LEU A 100 -3.97 11.29 -10.30
N PRO A 101 -3.95 11.50 -11.63
CA PRO A 101 -3.28 12.65 -12.23
C PRO A 101 -3.75 13.98 -11.62
N GLY A 102 -2.81 14.82 -11.24
CA GLY A 102 -3.09 16.14 -10.66
C GLY A 102 -3.56 16.14 -9.19
N ALA A 103 -3.65 14.99 -8.52
CA ALA A 103 -4.03 14.89 -7.11
C ALA A 103 -2.90 15.36 -6.18
N LEU A 104 -1.65 15.13 -6.56
CA LEU A 104 -0.46 15.63 -5.86
C LEU A 104 0.18 16.77 -6.63
N GLY A 105 0.82 17.70 -5.91
CA GLY A 105 1.46 18.87 -6.51
C GLY A 105 2.68 18.57 -7.39
N ASP A 106 3.27 17.38 -7.25
CA ASP A 106 4.38 16.89 -8.08
C ASP A 106 4.02 15.50 -8.61
N GLU A 107 3.82 15.39 -9.92
CA GLU A 107 3.47 14.14 -10.60
C GLU A 107 4.56 13.06 -10.49
N MET A 108 5.79 13.45 -10.20
CA MET A 108 6.90 12.51 -10.00
C MET A 108 6.93 11.90 -8.58
N SER A 109 6.17 12.47 -7.63
CA SER A 109 6.16 11.99 -6.25
C SER A 109 5.67 10.56 -6.11
N ASN A 110 4.80 10.09 -6.99
CA ASN A 110 4.24 8.73 -6.95
C ASN A 110 5.14 7.67 -7.60
N VAL A 111 6.19 8.11 -8.32
CA VAL A 111 6.96 7.22 -9.19
C VAL A 111 8.12 6.56 -8.45
N ASP A 112 8.70 7.26 -7.46
CA ASP A 112 9.92 6.84 -6.75
C ASP A 112 9.70 6.66 -5.24
N GLU A 113 8.51 6.21 -4.84
CA GLU A 113 8.17 5.97 -3.45
C GLU A 113 8.19 4.49 -3.07
N SER A 114 8.12 4.20 -1.77
CA SER A 114 8.05 2.82 -1.27
C SER A 114 6.90 2.05 -1.90
N PHE A 115 7.16 0.81 -2.31
CA PHE A 115 6.25 -0.12 -2.96
C PHE A 115 5.82 0.25 -4.39
N ALA A 116 6.29 1.37 -4.96
CA ALA A 116 6.02 1.71 -6.35
C ALA A 116 6.59 0.63 -7.27
N THR A 117 5.73 0.08 -8.16
CA THR A 117 6.09 -1.06 -9.02
C THR A 117 6.79 -0.64 -10.29
N GLN A 118 6.57 0.60 -10.77
CA GLN A 118 7.06 1.07 -12.06
C GLN A 118 8.55 1.42 -12.06
N VAL A 119 9.02 2.22 -11.09
CA VAL A 119 10.42 2.68 -11.04
C VAL A 119 11.15 2.12 -9.83
N GLY A 120 10.52 2.11 -8.66
CA GLY A 120 11.09 1.57 -7.43
C GLY A 120 11.25 0.05 -7.42
N GLY A 121 10.57 -0.67 -8.34
CA GLY A 121 10.63 -2.13 -8.45
C GLY A 121 10.07 -2.85 -7.22
N GLY A 122 9.17 -2.22 -6.46
CA GLY A 122 8.55 -2.82 -5.26
C GLY A 122 9.41 -2.71 -3.98
N LEU A 123 10.52 -1.98 -4.01
CA LEU A 123 11.39 -1.75 -2.85
C LEU A 123 10.81 -0.71 -1.88
N LEU A 124 11.41 -0.60 -0.70
CA LEU A 124 11.30 0.60 0.12
C LEU A 124 12.07 1.74 -0.52
N GLU A 125 11.56 2.96 -0.36
CA GLU A 125 12.25 4.17 -0.76
C GLU A 125 13.60 4.30 -0.02
N TYR A 126 14.58 4.95 -0.67
CA TYR A 126 15.88 5.27 -0.08
C TYR A 126 15.77 6.27 1.08
N GLU A 127 16.85 6.44 1.84
CA GLU A 127 16.91 7.40 2.93
C GLU A 127 16.86 8.83 2.41
N GLN A 128 15.97 9.62 2.98
CA GLN A 128 15.82 11.03 2.66
C GLN A 128 16.43 11.91 3.75
N TYR A 129 17.00 13.02 3.35
CA TYR A 129 17.66 13.97 4.25
C TYR A 129 17.16 15.40 3.98
N THR A 130 17.12 16.20 5.04
CA THR A 130 16.82 17.63 4.98
C THR A 130 17.93 18.44 5.65
N ARG A 131 17.82 19.76 5.64
CA ARG A 131 18.73 20.66 6.36
C ARG A 131 18.57 20.55 7.87
N PRO A 132 19.66 20.75 8.65
CA PRO A 132 21.03 21.03 8.25
C PRO A 132 21.79 19.81 7.73
N ALA A 133 22.89 20.02 6.98
CA ALA A 133 23.72 18.94 6.43
C ALA A 133 24.37 18.04 7.50
N THR A 134 24.54 18.55 8.73
CA THR A 134 25.00 17.76 9.88
C THR A 134 24.12 18.06 11.09
N PHE A 135 23.65 16.99 11.73
CA PHE A 135 22.83 17.07 12.94
C PHE A 135 23.29 16.02 13.97
N ASN A 136 23.64 16.44 15.17
CA ASN A 136 24.13 15.57 16.27
C ASN A 136 25.26 14.62 15.83
N GLY A 137 26.23 15.13 15.06
CA GLY A 137 27.38 14.37 14.58
C GLY A 137 27.08 13.40 13.41
N LYS A 138 25.85 13.36 12.92
CA LYS A 138 25.45 12.59 11.74
C LYS A 138 25.31 13.52 10.54
N SER A 139 26.00 13.22 9.45
CA SER A 139 25.99 14.03 8.23
C SER A 139 25.17 13.37 7.12
N VAL A 140 24.59 14.21 6.27
CA VAL A 140 24.05 13.79 4.96
C VAL A 140 25.19 13.15 4.17
N PRO A 141 24.98 12.02 3.47
CA PRO A 141 25.98 11.42 2.60
C PRO A 141 26.50 12.42 1.55
N ASP A 142 27.82 12.53 1.41
CA ASP A 142 28.47 13.51 0.52
C ASP A 142 28.02 13.39 -0.95
N VAL A 143 27.70 12.17 -1.38
CA VAL A 143 27.19 11.91 -2.75
C VAL A 143 25.91 12.69 -3.05
N LEU A 144 25.05 12.87 -2.04
CA LEU A 144 23.78 13.62 -2.19
C LEU A 144 24.01 15.13 -2.28
N LEU A 145 25.18 15.61 -1.87
CA LEU A 145 25.59 17.02 -1.94
C LEU A 145 26.48 17.31 -3.17
N SER A 146 26.85 16.29 -3.95
CA SER A 146 27.82 16.39 -5.04
C SER A 146 27.31 17.10 -6.30
N GLY A 147 26.00 17.13 -6.52
CA GLY A 147 25.40 17.59 -7.77
C GLY A 147 25.56 16.61 -8.96
N ASP A 148 26.19 15.45 -8.76
CA ASP A 148 26.36 14.40 -9.77
C ASP A 148 25.14 13.48 -9.76
N HIS A 149 24.16 13.76 -10.63
CA HIS A 149 22.89 13.05 -10.67
C HIS A 149 23.06 11.54 -10.88
N ALA A 150 24.00 11.11 -11.71
CA ALA A 150 24.22 9.67 -11.96
C ALA A 150 24.71 8.96 -10.69
N LYS A 151 25.60 9.57 -9.92
CA LYS A 151 26.04 9.01 -8.64
C LYS A 151 24.96 9.04 -7.58
N VAL A 152 24.15 10.10 -7.56
CA VAL A 152 23.00 10.20 -6.66
C VAL A 152 22.00 9.09 -6.95
N ASP A 153 21.64 8.84 -8.20
CA ASP A 153 20.67 7.81 -8.58
C ASP A 153 21.21 6.40 -8.27
N ALA A 154 22.49 6.14 -8.55
CA ALA A 154 23.13 4.88 -8.17
C ALA A 154 23.12 4.67 -6.64
N TRP A 155 23.39 5.72 -5.86
CA TRP A 155 23.33 5.67 -4.41
C TRP A 155 21.90 5.40 -3.90
N ARG A 156 20.90 6.11 -4.46
CA ARG A 156 19.48 5.92 -4.12
C ARG A 156 19.05 4.47 -4.33
N ARG A 157 19.34 3.92 -5.51
CA ARG A 157 19.00 2.53 -5.83
C ARG A 157 19.65 1.54 -4.86
N LYS A 158 20.94 1.69 -4.60
CA LYS A 158 21.66 0.85 -3.65
C LYS A 158 21.11 0.97 -2.24
N ASN A 159 20.85 2.19 -1.77
CA ASN A 159 20.31 2.45 -0.43
C ASN A 159 18.88 1.91 -0.28
N ALA A 160 18.03 1.99 -1.32
CA ALA A 160 16.71 1.37 -1.33
C ALA A 160 16.79 -0.15 -1.13
N ILE A 161 17.71 -0.84 -1.82
CA ILE A 161 17.95 -2.28 -1.64
C ILE A 161 18.43 -2.57 -0.20
N GLU A 162 19.40 -1.81 0.31
CA GLU A 162 19.93 -1.97 1.68
C GLU A 162 18.83 -1.81 2.74
N ARG A 163 17.99 -0.77 2.61
CA ARG A 163 16.85 -0.54 3.51
C ARG A 163 15.84 -1.66 3.44
N THR A 164 15.50 -2.10 2.24
CA THR A 164 14.53 -3.18 2.05
C THR A 164 15.04 -4.48 2.68
N CYS A 165 16.28 -4.87 2.43
CA CYS A 165 16.88 -6.05 3.05
C CYS A 165 16.89 -5.97 4.58
N ARG A 166 17.06 -4.78 5.15
CA ARG A 166 17.11 -4.59 6.60
C ARG A 166 15.74 -4.62 7.27
N TRP A 167 14.74 -3.99 6.67
CA TRP A 167 13.47 -3.70 7.32
C TRP A 167 12.28 -4.49 6.77
N ARG A 168 12.35 -4.88 5.50
CA ARG A 168 11.30 -5.62 4.79
C ARG A 168 11.91 -6.63 3.82
N PRO A 169 12.70 -7.60 4.33
CA PRO A 169 13.36 -8.61 3.49
C PRO A 169 12.37 -9.44 2.67
N ASP A 170 11.13 -9.56 3.12
CA ASP A 170 10.02 -10.20 2.41
C ASP A 170 9.72 -9.58 1.04
N LEU A 171 10.00 -8.31 0.83
CA LEU A 171 9.78 -7.63 -0.45
C LEU A 171 10.84 -7.98 -1.51
N ILE A 172 12.01 -8.45 -1.10
CA ILE A 172 13.11 -8.79 -2.01
C ILE A 172 12.74 -9.93 -2.97
N ASP A 173 11.90 -10.86 -2.52
CA ASP A 173 11.48 -12.02 -3.34
C ASP A 173 10.60 -11.62 -4.52
N THR A 174 9.94 -10.47 -4.45
CA THR A 174 9.03 -9.97 -5.48
C THR A 174 9.52 -8.70 -6.16
N ALA A 175 10.64 -8.13 -5.69
CA ALA A 175 11.23 -6.91 -6.24
C ALA A 175 11.84 -7.13 -7.62
N ASP A 176 11.74 -6.12 -8.49
CA ASP A 176 12.42 -6.12 -9.79
C ASP A 176 13.91 -5.77 -9.60
N LEU A 177 14.72 -6.80 -9.48
CA LEU A 177 16.16 -6.72 -9.26
C LEU A 177 16.94 -7.37 -10.40
N SER A 178 18.02 -6.71 -10.82
CA SER A 178 19.01 -7.34 -11.71
C SER A 178 19.69 -8.53 -11.01
N PRO A 179 20.34 -9.43 -11.77
CA PRO A 179 21.08 -10.55 -11.16
C PRO A 179 22.20 -10.13 -10.20
N GLU A 180 22.80 -8.95 -10.42
CA GLU A 180 23.82 -8.37 -9.55
C GLU A 180 23.21 -7.84 -8.26
N GLU A 181 22.11 -7.10 -8.36
CA GLU A 181 21.36 -6.60 -7.21
C GLU A 181 20.77 -7.73 -6.36
N THR A 182 20.30 -8.80 -6.99
CA THR A 182 19.79 -10.00 -6.29
C THR A 182 20.90 -10.66 -5.46
N ARG A 183 22.12 -10.77 -5.98
CA ARG A 183 23.27 -11.29 -5.21
C ARG A 183 23.61 -10.39 -4.04
N PHE A 184 23.68 -9.08 -4.29
CA PHE A 184 23.93 -8.07 -3.26
C PHE A 184 22.88 -8.12 -2.14
N ALA A 185 21.60 -8.20 -2.51
CA ALA A 185 20.50 -8.30 -1.55
C ALA A 185 20.61 -9.56 -0.67
N ARG A 186 20.94 -10.72 -1.23
CA ARG A 186 21.13 -11.96 -0.47
C ARG A 186 22.26 -11.86 0.55
N GLU A 187 23.41 -11.30 0.16
CA GLU A 187 24.53 -11.07 1.07
C GLU A 187 24.14 -10.14 2.23
N LEU A 188 23.31 -9.12 1.96
CA LEU A 188 22.81 -8.20 2.98
C LEU A 188 21.84 -8.88 3.95
N ILE A 189 20.90 -9.67 3.43
CA ILE A 189 19.93 -10.42 4.25
C ILE A 189 20.68 -11.37 5.18
N GLU A 190 21.65 -12.12 4.69
CA GLU A 190 22.50 -12.97 5.52
C GLU A 190 23.20 -12.17 6.62
N ARG A 191 23.72 -10.99 6.31
CA ARG A 191 24.39 -10.12 7.29
C ARG A 191 23.45 -9.56 8.35
N TYR A 192 22.24 -9.17 7.97
CA TYR A 192 21.30 -8.49 8.88
C TYR A 192 20.45 -9.47 9.71
N HIS A 193 20.20 -10.65 9.20
CA HIS A 193 19.25 -11.61 9.78
C HIS A 193 19.87 -12.95 10.19
N VAL A 194 21.20 -13.10 10.12
CA VAL A 194 21.88 -14.23 10.77
C VAL A 194 21.66 -14.07 12.28
N ILE A 195 20.81 -14.93 12.84
CA ILE A 195 20.74 -15.14 14.29
C ILE A 195 22.08 -15.67 14.72
N PRO A 196 22.82 -15.02 15.67
CA PRO A 196 24.01 -15.65 16.21
C PRO A 196 23.58 -17.02 16.75
N SER A 197 24.19 -18.07 16.24
CA SER A 197 24.10 -19.40 16.86
C SER A 197 24.65 -19.27 18.28
N GLU A 198 23.76 -19.41 19.30
CA GLU A 198 24.13 -19.55 20.68
C GLU A 198 25.08 -20.74 20.91
#